data_5c0dc2c19cd989101b414cd62b76c3c7
#
_entry.id   5c0dc2c19cd989101b414cd62b76c3c7
#
_cell.length_a   1.000
_cell.length_b   1.000
_cell.length_c   1.000
_cell.angle_alpha   90.00
_cell.angle_beta   90.00
_cell.angle_gamma   90.00
#
_symmetry.space_group_name_H-M   'P 1'
#
loop_
_entity.id
_entity.type
_entity.pdbx_description
1 polymer ?
#
loop_
_entity_poly.entity_id
_entity_poly.type
_entity_poly.pdbx_seq_one_letter_code
_entity_poly.pdbx_strand_id
1 'polypeptide(L)'
;MENENNSGVKLTWFDRIFKPQVITLANGHSTIRRRSRAPFIAALVLLAIILSLRMTGFDLGLIIRKFDKLMDLMVKLFHPKWSFFDKVTRPLVDTIKMSILGTVIGCALALPIAVLSSTNIDKNRAIVSVLRFILALIRTLPTLVIALVCALIFGLGTFAGTLAISIFTFGIVAKMLYESIETIDMGPFEAMEAMGANKFQAFWSACVPQILPVYLSHSLYCFEMNVRASAILGYVGAGGLGITINERIGWRDYEGLGMVLLTLFVVVVAIEFTSEYLRGKLS
;
A
#
# COMPACT_ATOMS: atom_id res chain seq x y z
N MET A 1 -28.77 16.65 -53.03
CA MET A 1 -27.94 17.87 -53.07
C MET A 1 -26.87 17.72 -52.00
N GLU A 2 -25.74 17.19 -52.44
CA GLU A 2 -24.55 16.92 -51.65
C GLU A 2 -23.86 18.23 -51.33
N ASN A 3 -23.74 18.54 -50.06
CA ASN A 3 -22.81 19.57 -49.60
C ASN A 3 -21.47 18.86 -49.31
N GLU A 4 -20.63 18.77 -50.32
CA GLU A 4 -19.20 18.51 -50.16
C GLU A 4 -18.56 19.63 -49.36
N ASN A 5 -18.30 19.34 -48.09
CA ASN A 5 -17.51 20.18 -47.21
C ASN A 5 -16.03 19.96 -47.59
N ASN A 6 -15.46 20.94 -48.26
CA ASN A 6 -14.11 21.00 -48.82
C ASN A 6 -12.99 21.13 -47.75
N SER A 7 -13.18 20.56 -46.59
CA SER A 7 -12.15 20.43 -45.54
C SER A 7 -12.13 18.94 -45.13
N GLY A 8 -11.14 18.17 -45.57
CA GLY A 8 -10.98 16.72 -45.34
C GLY A 8 -10.93 16.26 -43.85
N VAL A 9 -11.70 16.85 -43.00
CA VAL A 9 -11.81 16.57 -41.58
C VAL A 9 -12.97 15.59 -41.34
N LYS A 10 -12.67 14.33 -40.98
CA LYS A 10 -13.69 13.35 -40.58
C LYS A 10 -14.46 13.86 -39.36
N LEU A 11 -15.74 14.13 -39.55
CA LEU A 11 -16.66 14.52 -38.47
C LEU A 11 -16.90 13.32 -37.56
N THR A 12 -16.70 13.50 -36.26
CA THR A 12 -17.01 12.48 -35.24
C THR A 12 -18.51 12.48 -34.96
N TRP A 13 -19.03 11.39 -34.36
CA TRP A 13 -20.45 11.26 -33.97
C TRP A 13 -20.92 12.47 -33.12
N PHE A 14 -20.05 13.01 -32.27
CA PHE A 14 -20.33 14.19 -31.45
C PHE A 14 -20.51 15.46 -32.32
N ASP A 15 -19.72 15.61 -33.38
CA ASP A 15 -19.82 16.76 -34.31
C ASP A 15 -21.11 16.73 -35.14
N ARG A 16 -21.78 15.55 -35.24
CA ARG A 16 -23.10 15.43 -35.88
C ARG A 16 -24.22 15.95 -34.98
N ILE A 17 -24.12 15.78 -33.64
CA ILE A 17 -25.11 16.25 -32.67
C ILE A 17 -24.89 17.72 -32.35
N PHE A 18 -23.65 18.12 -32.13
CA PHE A 18 -23.25 19.50 -31.78
C PHE A 18 -22.49 20.11 -32.96
N LYS A 19 -23.23 20.73 -33.89
CA LYS A 19 -22.64 21.33 -35.10
C LYS A 19 -21.45 22.24 -34.76
N PRO A 20 -20.26 22.02 -35.34
CA PRO A 20 -19.08 22.82 -35.12
C PRO A 20 -19.26 24.25 -35.68
N GLN A 21 -18.64 25.25 -35.08
CA GLN A 21 -18.65 26.61 -35.62
C GLN A 21 -17.59 26.73 -36.68
N VAL A 22 -18.00 27.19 -37.87
CA VAL A 22 -17.07 27.58 -38.95
C VAL A 22 -16.65 29.01 -38.73
N ILE A 23 -15.35 29.24 -38.53
CA ILE A 23 -14.75 30.57 -38.39
C ILE A 23 -14.02 30.88 -39.70
N THR A 24 -14.43 31.92 -40.41
CA THR A 24 -13.72 32.44 -41.57
C THR A 24 -12.67 33.45 -41.08
N LEU A 25 -11.42 33.17 -41.43
CA LEU A 25 -10.29 34.06 -41.17
C LEU A 25 -10.25 35.23 -42.20
N ALA A 26 -9.63 36.34 -41.83
CA ALA A 26 -9.54 37.55 -42.67
C ALA A 26 -8.83 37.30 -44.03
N ASN A 27 -8.10 36.21 -44.19
CA ASN A 27 -7.45 35.74 -45.41
C ASN A 27 -8.32 34.82 -46.29
N GLY A 28 -9.62 34.69 -46.00
CA GLY A 28 -10.58 33.89 -46.79
C GLY A 28 -10.57 32.38 -46.51
N HIS A 29 -9.67 31.88 -45.62
CA HIS A 29 -9.67 30.50 -45.24
C HIS A 29 -10.67 30.22 -44.10
N SER A 30 -11.48 29.16 -44.22
CA SER A 30 -12.42 28.72 -43.19
C SER A 30 -11.79 27.60 -42.36
N THR A 31 -11.77 27.76 -41.04
CA THR A 31 -11.36 26.71 -40.07
C THR A 31 -12.54 26.28 -39.23
N ILE A 32 -12.61 24.96 -38.95
CA ILE A 32 -13.68 24.38 -38.16
C ILE A 32 -13.25 24.35 -36.66
N ARG A 33 -13.90 25.19 -35.85
CA ARG A 33 -13.73 25.16 -34.39
C ARG A 33 -14.66 24.12 -33.79
N ARG A 34 -14.12 22.98 -33.34
CA ARG A 34 -14.88 21.95 -32.65
C ARG A 34 -15.40 22.48 -31.31
N ARG A 35 -16.67 22.22 -30.99
CA ARG A 35 -17.20 22.54 -29.66
C ARG A 35 -16.52 21.68 -28.62
N SER A 36 -16.15 22.30 -27.49
CA SER A 36 -15.56 21.62 -26.35
C SER A 36 -16.54 20.54 -25.83
N ARG A 37 -16.03 19.31 -25.61
CA ARG A 37 -16.77 18.22 -24.99
C ARG A 37 -16.86 18.35 -23.46
N ALA A 38 -16.13 19.33 -22.91
CA ALA A 38 -16.03 19.54 -21.46
C ALA A 38 -17.40 19.67 -20.74
N PRO A 39 -18.40 20.44 -21.23
CA PRO A 39 -19.67 20.56 -20.53
C PRO A 39 -20.48 19.26 -20.53
N PHE A 40 -20.39 18.46 -21.61
CA PHE A 40 -21.06 17.16 -21.66
C PHE A 40 -20.42 16.14 -20.73
N ILE A 41 -19.08 16.10 -20.69
CA ILE A 41 -18.33 15.24 -19.77
C ILE A 41 -18.60 15.67 -18.33
N ALA A 42 -18.62 16.98 -18.06
CA ALA A 42 -18.94 17.51 -16.74
C ALA A 42 -20.36 17.13 -16.30
N ALA A 43 -21.36 17.23 -17.19
CA ALA A 43 -22.72 16.84 -16.89
C ALA A 43 -22.85 15.32 -16.61
N LEU A 44 -22.14 14.49 -17.37
CA LEU A 44 -22.11 13.03 -17.19
C LEU A 44 -21.44 12.65 -15.86
N VAL A 45 -20.33 13.29 -15.52
CA VAL A 45 -19.62 13.10 -14.24
C VAL A 45 -20.53 13.56 -13.09
N LEU A 46 -21.17 14.70 -13.22
CA LEU A 46 -22.08 15.21 -12.19
C LEU A 46 -23.30 14.29 -11.99
N LEU A 47 -23.86 13.76 -13.07
CA LEU A 47 -24.91 12.75 -13.02
C LEU A 47 -24.43 11.48 -12.32
N ALA A 48 -23.25 10.99 -12.66
CA ALA A 48 -22.65 9.82 -12.03
C ALA A 48 -22.42 10.02 -10.53
N ILE A 49 -21.95 11.21 -10.12
CA ILE A 49 -21.79 11.59 -8.71
C ILE A 49 -23.14 11.60 -7.99
N ILE A 50 -24.17 12.24 -8.56
CA ILE A 50 -25.51 12.29 -7.96
C ILE A 50 -26.08 10.87 -7.81
N LEU A 51 -25.94 10.05 -8.85
CA LEU A 51 -26.42 8.66 -8.81
C LEU A 51 -25.68 7.85 -7.74
N SER A 52 -24.35 8.00 -7.66
CA SER A 52 -23.53 7.36 -6.64
C SER A 52 -23.92 7.79 -5.23
N LEU A 53 -24.13 9.08 -4.99
CA LEU A 53 -24.58 9.61 -3.69
C LEU A 53 -25.95 9.03 -3.29
N ARG A 54 -26.87 8.87 -4.24
CA ARG A 54 -28.17 8.24 -3.98
C ARG A 54 -28.07 6.75 -3.70
N MET A 55 -27.26 6.03 -4.50
CA MET A 55 -27.10 4.58 -4.34
C MET A 55 -26.38 4.21 -3.05
N THR A 56 -25.41 5.02 -2.60
CA THR A 56 -24.68 4.81 -1.35
C THR A 56 -25.45 5.28 -0.10
N GLY A 57 -26.61 5.92 -0.27
CA GLY A 57 -27.37 6.48 0.86
C GLY A 57 -26.61 7.59 1.60
N PHE A 58 -25.71 8.28 0.92
CA PHE A 58 -24.92 9.36 1.49
C PHE A 58 -25.79 10.56 1.82
N ASP A 59 -25.99 10.82 3.11
CA ASP A 59 -26.82 11.90 3.63
C ASP A 59 -25.96 12.96 4.34
N LEU A 60 -25.70 14.06 3.65
CA LEU A 60 -25.01 15.23 4.21
C LEU A 60 -25.78 15.82 5.41
N GLY A 61 -27.11 15.75 5.39
CA GLY A 61 -27.96 16.23 6.49
C GLY A 61 -27.75 15.41 7.78
N LEU A 62 -27.43 14.12 7.64
CA LEU A 62 -27.10 13.26 8.78
C LEU A 62 -25.79 13.68 9.44
N ILE A 63 -24.80 14.07 8.64
CA ILE A 63 -23.49 14.55 9.15
C ILE A 63 -23.73 15.85 9.95
N ILE A 64 -24.47 16.78 9.39
CA ILE A 64 -24.77 18.07 10.06
C ILE A 64 -25.57 17.84 11.34
N ARG A 65 -26.61 16.99 11.31
CA ARG A 65 -27.44 16.70 12.49
C ARG A 65 -26.69 15.98 13.61
N LYS A 66 -25.66 15.20 13.26
CA LYS A 66 -24.86 14.46 14.24
C LYS A 66 -23.51 15.10 14.52
N PHE A 67 -23.29 16.35 14.07
CA PHE A 67 -22.03 17.06 14.25
C PHE A 67 -21.66 17.23 15.72
N ASP A 68 -22.63 17.53 16.57
CA ASP A 68 -22.42 17.66 18.02
C ASP A 68 -21.89 16.35 18.63
N LYS A 69 -22.48 15.20 18.21
CA LYS A 69 -22.01 13.89 18.68
C LYS A 69 -20.59 13.55 18.19
N LEU A 70 -20.25 13.98 16.98
CA LEU A 70 -18.90 13.84 16.46
C LEU A 70 -17.92 14.68 17.27
N MET A 71 -18.31 15.93 17.61
CA MET A 71 -17.48 16.83 18.44
C MET A 71 -17.29 16.28 19.84
N ASP A 72 -18.34 15.79 20.48
CA ASP A 72 -18.25 15.13 21.80
C ASP A 72 -17.28 13.94 21.80
N LEU A 73 -17.35 13.13 20.73
CA LEU A 73 -16.45 11.99 20.57
C LEU A 73 -14.99 12.45 20.39
N MET A 74 -14.76 13.47 19.56
CA MET A 74 -13.42 14.04 19.36
C MET A 74 -12.87 14.60 20.67
N VAL A 75 -13.67 15.37 21.41
CA VAL A 75 -13.25 15.91 22.72
C VAL A 75 -12.81 14.79 23.66
N LYS A 76 -13.59 13.70 23.76
CA LYS A 76 -13.24 12.54 24.61
C LYS A 76 -11.97 11.83 24.15
N LEU A 77 -11.75 11.69 22.85
CA LEU A 77 -10.53 11.11 22.29
C LEU A 77 -9.29 11.95 22.60
N PHE A 78 -9.43 13.29 22.59
CA PHE A 78 -8.32 14.20 22.90
C PHE A 78 -8.13 14.44 24.41
N HIS A 79 -8.99 13.86 25.27
CA HIS A 79 -8.81 13.83 26.72
C HIS A 79 -8.49 12.41 27.18
N PRO A 80 -7.26 11.92 26.93
CA PRO A 80 -6.90 10.55 27.22
C PRO A 80 -6.88 10.27 28.73
N LYS A 81 -7.43 9.13 29.12
CA LYS A 81 -7.42 8.66 30.51
C LYS A 81 -6.05 8.13 30.89
N TRP A 82 -5.22 8.96 31.52
CA TRP A 82 -3.85 8.62 31.91
C TRP A 82 -3.74 7.39 32.81
N SER A 83 -4.72 7.15 33.69
CA SER A 83 -4.76 5.95 34.53
C SER A 83 -4.90 4.63 33.72
N PHE A 84 -5.19 4.73 32.43
CA PHE A 84 -5.29 3.57 31.53
C PHE A 84 -3.94 3.21 30.87
N PHE A 85 -2.92 4.05 30.99
CA PHE A 85 -1.61 3.85 30.37
C PHE A 85 -0.96 2.52 30.72
N ASP A 86 -0.98 2.11 32.00
CA ASP A 86 -0.40 0.83 32.44
C ASP A 86 -1.03 -0.37 31.76
N LYS A 87 -2.32 -0.29 31.41
CA LYS A 87 -3.03 -1.36 30.68
C LYS A 87 -2.71 -1.40 29.18
N VAL A 88 -2.20 -0.32 28.62
CA VAL A 88 -1.81 -0.19 27.21
C VAL A 88 -0.40 -0.73 26.96
N THR A 89 0.49 -0.65 27.93
CA THR A 89 1.92 -0.98 27.79
C THR A 89 2.16 -2.41 27.33
N ARG A 90 1.49 -3.40 27.93
CA ARG A 90 1.65 -4.81 27.57
C ARG A 90 1.17 -5.11 26.15
N PRO A 91 -0.07 -4.75 25.73
CA PRO A 91 -0.53 -4.88 24.34
C PRO A 91 0.34 -4.13 23.33
N LEU A 92 0.91 -2.97 23.73
CA LEU A 92 1.85 -2.22 22.88
C LEU A 92 3.12 -3.02 22.62
N VAL A 93 3.75 -3.55 23.66
CA VAL A 93 4.96 -4.37 23.56
C VAL A 93 4.70 -5.61 22.71
N ASP A 94 3.54 -6.26 22.87
CA ASP A 94 3.14 -7.40 22.03
C ASP A 94 3.00 -6.99 20.57
N THR A 95 2.42 -5.82 20.27
CA THR A 95 2.33 -5.26 18.93
C THR A 95 3.71 -5.07 18.29
N ILE A 96 4.65 -4.47 19.03
CA ILE A 96 6.02 -4.24 18.56
C ILE A 96 6.74 -5.58 18.31
N LYS A 97 6.65 -6.52 19.25
CA LYS A 97 7.26 -7.86 19.10
C LYS A 97 6.73 -8.60 17.88
N MET A 98 5.40 -8.60 17.67
CA MET A 98 4.78 -9.19 16.49
C MET A 98 5.30 -8.58 15.20
N SER A 99 5.39 -7.24 15.17
CA SER A 99 5.84 -6.51 13.98
C SER A 99 7.32 -6.77 13.68
N ILE A 100 8.19 -6.77 14.71
CA ILE A 100 9.61 -7.10 14.54
C ILE A 100 9.76 -8.53 14.05
N LEU A 101 9.19 -9.49 14.77
CA LEU A 101 9.37 -10.91 14.47
C LEU A 101 8.78 -11.26 13.09
N GLY A 102 7.58 -10.75 12.80
CA GLY A 102 6.92 -10.94 11.51
C GLY A 102 7.71 -10.35 10.36
N THR A 103 8.30 -9.16 10.55
CA THR A 103 9.16 -8.53 9.53
C THR A 103 10.44 -9.33 9.33
N VAL A 104 11.13 -9.71 10.40
CA VAL A 104 12.38 -10.48 10.31
C VAL A 104 12.17 -11.81 9.59
N ILE A 105 11.13 -12.58 9.96
CA ILE A 105 10.82 -13.85 9.31
C ILE A 105 10.46 -13.63 7.84
N GLY A 106 9.58 -12.67 7.55
CA GLY A 106 9.16 -12.37 6.18
C GLY A 106 10.32 -11.93 5.30
N CYS A 107 11.19 -11.04 5.79
CA CYS A 107 12.38 -10.59 5.09
C CYS A 107 13.40 -11.72 4.86
N ALA A 108 13.66 -12.54 5.86
CA ALA A 108 14.57 -13.68 5.75
C ALA A 108 14.14 -14.69 4.69
N LEU A 109 12.82 -15.01 4.67
CA LEU A 109 12.24 -15.91 3.65
C LEU A 109 12.22 -15.25 2.25
N ALA A 110 12.11 -13.93 2.18
CA ALA A 110 12.08 -13.20 0.92
C ALA A 110 13.41 -13.24 0.16
N LEU A 111 14.56 -13.28 0.87
CA LEU A 111 15.89 -13.26 0.27
C LEU A 111 16.10 -14.36 -0.79
N PRO A 112 16.01 -15.66 -0.46
CA PRO A 112 16.25 -16.73 -1.43
C PRO A 112 15.22 -16.70 -2.57
N ILE A 113 13.98 -16.39 -2.28
CA ILE A 113 12.92 -16.36 -3.29
C ILE A 113 13.09 -15.17 -4.26
N ALA A 114 13.55 -14.03 -3.78
CA ALA A 114 13.82 -12.88 -4.62
C ALA A 114 14.97 -13.17 -5.60
N VAL A 115 16.05 -13.80 -5.14
CA VAL A 115 17.17 -14.21 -5.98
C VAL A 115 16.72 -15.17 -7.08
N LEU A 116 15.94 -16.20 -6.72
CA LEU A 116 15.38 -17.17 -7.68
C LEU A 116 14.32 -16.57 -8.61
N SER A 117 13.71 -15.45 -8.22
CA SER A 117 12.71 -14.74 -9.02
C SER A 117 13.30 -13.68 -9.94
N SER A 118 14.65 -13.46 -9.88
CA SER A 118 15.34 -12.45 -10.67
C SER A 118 15.80 -13.03 -12.00
N THR A 119 15.45 -12.37 -13.12
CA THR A 119 15.81 -12.79 -14.48
C THR A 119 17.29 -12.63 -14.81
N ASN A 120 17.99 -11.78 -14.07
CA ASN A 120 19.44 -11.57 -14.23
C ASN A 120 20.24 -12.78 -13.75
N ILE A 121 19.75 -13.47 -12.73
CA ILE A 121 20.48 -14.56 -12.05
C ILE A 121 19.95 -15.92 -12.49
N ASP A 122 18.64 -16.12 -12.48
CA ASP A 122 18.04 -17.37 -12.96
C ASP A 122 17.54 -17.22 -14.40
N LYS A 123 18.18 -17.98 -15.30
CA LYS A 123 17.82 -18.01 -16.73
C LYS A 123 16.60 -18.88 -17.03
N ASN A 124 16.09 -19.65 -16.04
CA ASN A 124 14.93 -20.51 -16.23
C ASN A 124 13.63 -19.70 -16.11
N ARG A 125 13.14 -19.22 -17.24
CA ARG A 125 11.91 -18.41 -17.31
C ARG A 125 10.67 -19.07 -16.70
N ALA A 126 10.61 -20.41 -16.68
CA ALA A 126 9.48 -21.13 -16.09
C ALA A 126 9.48 -21.00 -14.57
N ILE A 127 10.64 -21.20 -13.91
CA ILE A 127 10.79 -21.05 -12.46
C ILE A 127 10.47 -19.61 -12.06
N VAL A 128 11.10 -18.64 -12.72
CA VAL A 128 10.88 -17.21 -12.45
C VAL A 128 9.39 -16.85 -12.58
N SER A 129 8.73 -17.29 -13.65
CA SER A 129 7.31 -17.00 -13.88
C SER A 129 6.41 -17.60 -12.80
N VAL A 130 6.64 -18.85 -12.39
CA VAL A 130 5.86 -19.52 -11.34
C VAL A 130 6.07 -18.84 -9.98
N LEU A 131 7.31 -18.52 -9.62
CA LEU A 131 7.59 -17.83 -8.35
C LEU A 131 6.94 -16.44 -8.32
N ARG A 132 7.07 -15.66 -9.39
CA ARG A 132 6.43 -14.34 -9.49
C ARG A 132 4.91 -14.44 -9.44
N PHE A 133 4.33 -15.47 -10.04
CA PHE A 133 2.89 -15.71 -9.96
C PHE A 133 2.45 -15.99 -8.52
N ILE A 134 3.16 -16.86 -7.80
CA ILE A 134 2.88 -17.16 -6.38
C ILE A 134 3.01 -15.88 -5.53
N LEU A 135 4.08 -15.10 -5.71
CA LEU A 135 4.25 -13.83 -5.01
C LEU A 135 3.14 -12.84 -5.34
N ALA A 136 2.67 -12.80 -6.59
CA ALA A 136 1.55 -11.96 -6.98
C ALA A 136 0.26 -12.39 -6.27
N LEU A 137 -0.05 -13.68 -6.18
CA LEU A 137 -1.20 -14.20 -5.44
C LEU A 137 -1.16 -13.80 -3.96
N ILE A 138 -0.03 -13.99 -3.29
CA ILE A 138 0.12 -13.62 -1.87
C ILE A 138 -0.19 -12.12 -1.66
N ARG A 139 0.28 -11.25 -2.54
CA ARG A 139 0.09 -9.80 -2.44
C ARG A 139 -1.31 -9.32 -2.81
N THR A 140 -2.10 -10.11 -3.52
CA THR A 140 -3.50 -9.77 -3.80
C THR A 140 -4.39 -9.95 -2.57
N LEU A 141 -3.95 -10.73 -1.58
CA LEU A 141 -4.71 -10.95 -0.35
C LEU A 141 -4.51 -9.78 0.62
N PRO A 142 -5.58 -9.14 1.11
CA PRO A 142 -5.48 -8.17 2.19
C PRO A 142 -4.89 -8.81 3.45
N THR A 143 -3.99 -8.10 4.14
CA THR A 143 -3.34 -8.59 5.37
C THR A 143 -4.34 -9.05 6.43
N LEU A 144 -5.49 -8.37 6.52
CA LEU A 144 -6.57 -8.74 7.43
C LEU A 144 -7.15 -10.13 7.13
N VAL A 145 -7.29 -10.48 5.84
CA VAL A 145 -7.78 -11.81 5.42
C VAL A 145 -6.76 -12.89 5.77
N ILE A 146 -5.46 -12.61 5.53
CA ILE A 146 -4.39 -13.54 5.93
C ILE A 146 -4.42 -13.76 7.44
N ALA A 147 -4.57 -12.69 8.23
CA ALA A 147 -4.64 -12.77 9.69
C ALA A 147 -5.86 -13.55 10.17
N LEU A 148 -7.02 -13.37 9.52
CA LEU A 148 -8.23 -14.13 9.83
C LEU A 148 -8.03 -15.64 9.58
N VAL A 149 -7.44 -15.99 8.43
CA VAL A 149 -7.15 -17.39 8.11
C VAL A 149 -6.15 -17.98 9.12
N CYS A 150 -5.09 -17.25 9.46
CA CYS A 150 -4.12 -17.67 10.47
C CYS A 150 -4.79 -17.85 11.85
N ALA A 151 -5.68 -16.94 12.24
CA ALA A 151 -6.40 -17.02 13.50
C ALA A 151 -7.37 -18.21 13.55
N LEU A 152 -8.01 -18.56 12.43
CA LEU A 152 -8.89 -19.72 12.33
C LEU A 152 -8.13 -21.06 12.43
N ILE A 153 -6.91 -21.11 11.87
CA ILE A 153 -6.10 -22.35 11.85
C ILE A 153 -5.33 -22.53 13.16
N PHE A 154 -4.68 -21.47 13.65
CA PHE A 154 -3.74 -21.54 14.78
C PHE A 154 -4.31 -21.00 16.09
N GLY A 155 -5.53 -20.50 16.08
CA GLY A 155 -6.15 -19.85 17.22
C GLY A 155 -5.88 -18.35 17.27
N LEU A 156 -6.69 -17.66 18.08
CA LEU A 156 -6.57 -16.20 18.30
C LEU A 156 -5.29 -15.91 19.09
N GLY A 157 -4.62 -14.80 18.77
CA GLY A 157 -3.48 -14.33 19.54
C GLY A 157 -2.31 -13.81 18.69
N THR A 158 -1.24 -13.45 19.38
CA THR A 158 -0.05 -12.82 18.78
C THR A 158 0.67 -13.71 17.76
N PHE A 159 0.56 -15.03 17.88
CA PHE A 159 1.15 -15.97 16.93
C PHE A 159 0.50 -15.85 15.55
N ALA A 160 -0.83 -15.84 15.49
CA ALA A 160 -1.57 -15.71 14.23
C ALA A 160 -1.26 -14.37 13.56
N GLY A 161 -1.17 -13.28 14.35
CA GLY A 161 -0.79 -11.96 13.84
C GLY A 161 0.65 -11.92 13.33
N THR A 162 1.60 -12.50 14.04
CA THR A 162 2.99 -12.60 13.61
C THR A 162 3.11 -13.36 12.28
N LEU A 163 2.42 -14.47 12.15
CA LEU A 163 2.43 -15.28 10.92
C LEU A 163 1.82 -14.52 9.74
N ALA A 164 0.71 -13.82 9.97
CA ALA A 164 0.08 -12.99 8.94
C ALA A 164 1.01 -11.87 8.45
N ILE A 165 1.66 -11.17 9.38
CA ILE A 165 2.67 -10.15 9.07
C ILE A 165 3.83 -10.76 8.29
N SER A 166 4.31 -11.95 8.69
CA SER A 166 5.41 -12.65 8.00
C SER A 166 5.07 -12.96 6.55
N ILE A 167 3.89 -13.52 6.29
CA ILE A 167 3.43 -13.86 4.93
C ILE A 167 3.28 -12.61 4.07
N PHE A 168 2.68 -11.58 4.62
CA PHE A 168 2.50 -10.31 3.92
C PHE A 168 3.84 -9.65 3.58
N THR A 169 4.74 -9.54 4.56
CA THR A 169 6.09 -8.98 4.40
C THR A 169 6.90 -9.79 3.39
N PHE A 170 6.86 -11.12 3.45
CA PHE A 170 7.49 -12.00 2.48
C PHE A 170 7.09 -11.67 1.05
N GLY A 171 5.78 -11.53 0.78
CA GLY A 171 5.28 -11.21 -0.56
C GLY A 171 5.73 -9.85 -1.09
N ILE A 172 5.76 -8.84 -0.21
CA ILE A 172 6.15 -7.47 -0.58
C ILE A 172 7.67 -7.37 -0.77
N VAL A 173 8.44 -7.81 0.25
CA VAL A 173 9.91 -7.68 0.23
C VAL A 173 10.51 -8.51 -0.89
N ALA A 174 10.02 -9.73 -1.13
CA ALA A 174 10.50 -10.55 -2.24
C ALA A 174 10.31 -9.85 -3.59
N LYS A 175 9.16 -9.18 -3.79
CA LYS A 175 8.92 -8.39 -5.01
C LYS A 175 9.88 -7.23 -5.12
N MET A 176 9.92 -6.36 -4.11
CA MET A 176 10.77 -5.17 -4.14
C MET A 176 12.24 -5.55 -4.35
N LEU A 177 12.66 -6.66 -3.74
CA LEU A 177 14.03 -7.13 -3.82
C LEU A 177 14.38 -7.72 -5.18
N TYR A 178 13.54 -8.58 -5.80
CA TYR A 178 13.87 -9.07 -7.14
C TYR A 178 13.86 -7.95 -8.19
N GLU A 179 12.97 -6.96 -8.07
CA GLU A 179 12.99 -5.78 -8.94
C GLU A 179 14.28 -4.97 -8.73
N SER A 180 14.76 -4.84 -7.50
CA SER A 180 16.03 -4.19 -7.21
C SER A 180 17.21 -4.99 -7.77
N ILE A 181 17.23 -6.33 -7.65
CA ILE A 181 18.27 -7.19 -8.21
C ILE A 181 18.34 -7.04 -9.74
N GLU A 182 17.22 -6.85 -10.42
CA GLU A 182 17.18 -6.66 -11.86
C GLU A 182 17.75 -5.31 -12.34
N THR A 183 17.93 -4.35 -11.43
CA THR A 183 18.42 -3.00 -11.74
C THR A 183 19.88 -2.76 -11.36
N ILE A 184 20.54 -3.72 -10.68
CA ILE A 184 21.97 -3.58 -10.31
C ILE A 184 22.89 -3.67 -11.53
N ASP A 185 24.10 -3.15 -11.38
CA ASP A 185 25.16 -3.35 -12.37
C ASP A 185 25.68 -4.80 -12.31
N MET A 186 25.52 -5.53 -13.42
CA MET A 186 25.95 -6.90 -13.54
C MET A 186 27.42 -7.03 -14.00
N GLY A 187 28.08 -5.94 -14.39
CA GLY A 187 29.49 -5.95 -14.82
C GLY A 187 30.42 -6.57 -13.81
N PRO A 188 30.39 -6.22 -12.52
CA PRO A 188 31.19 -6.88 -11.48
C PRO A 188 30.90 -8.38 -11.33
N PHE A 189 29.65 -8.80 -11.51
CA PHE A 189 29.27 -10.22 -11.46
C PHE A 189 29.91 -11.02 -12.63
N GLU A 190 29.77 -10.49 -13.85
CA GLU A 190 30.35 -11.10 -15.06
C GLU A 190 31.89 -11.15 -14.99
N ALA A 191 32.51 -10.12 -14.45
CA ALA A 191 33.97 -10.09 -14.25
C ALA A 191 34.43 -11.19 -13.27
N MET A 192 33.68 -11.42 -12.19
CA MET A 192 33.99 -12.51 -11.23
C MET A 192 33.80 -13.89 -11.87
N GLU A 193 32.78 -14.12 -12.69
CA GLU A 193 32.61 -15.37 -13.43
C GLU A 193 33.75 -15.58 -14.43
N ALA A 194 34.21 -14.54 -15.14
CA ALA A 194 35.33 -14.58 -16.05
C ALA A 194 36.66 -14.93 -15.37
N MET A 195 36.84 -14.56 -14.09
CA MET A 195 37.97 -14.94 -13.26
C MET A 195 37.87 -16.36 -12.70
N GLY A 196 36.82 -17.11 -13.01
CA GLY A 196 36.63 -18.49 -12.57
C GLY A 196 35.85 -18.67 -11.25
N ALA A 197 35.26 -17.60 -10.72
CA ALA A 197 34.39 -17.72 -9.55
C ALA A 197 33.09 -18.48 -9.90
N ASN A 198 32.60 -19.29 -8.98
CA ASN A 198 31.27 -19.88 -9.14
C ASN A 198 30.18 -18.83 -8.95
N LYS A 199 28.96 -19.11 -9.43
CA LYS A 199 27.83 -18.17 -9.37
C LYS A 199 27.50 -17.67 -7.96
N PHE A 200 27.65 -18.51 -6.95
CA PHE A 200 27.41 -18.12 -5.56
C PHE A 200 28.46 -17.14 -5.05
N GLN A 201 29.75 -17.39 -5.38
CA GLN A 201 30.86 -16.49 -5.02
C GLN A 201 30.73 -15.15 -5.74
N ALA A 202 30.42 -15.17 -7.05
CA ALA A 202 30.22 -13.97 -7.85
C ALA A 202 29.00 -13.16 -7.30
N PHE A 203 27.88 -13.82 -6.99
CA PHE A 203 26.74 -13.16 -6.41
C PHE A 203 27.03 -12.52 -5.05
N TRP A 204 27.67 -13.28 -4.15
CA TRP A 204 27.98 -12.80 -2.80
C TRP A 204 28.94 -11.59 -2.82
N SER A 205 29.95 -11.61 -3.68
CA SER A 205 30.94 -10.54 -3.71
C SER A 205 30.55 -9.33 -4.57
N ALA A 206 29.81 -9.53 -5.64
CA ALA A 206 29.46 -8.46 -6.57
C ALA A 206 28.02 -7.93 -6.40
N CYS A 207 27.04 -8.79 -6.18
CA CYS A 207 25.62 -8.37 -6.12
C CYS A 207 25.20 -8.00 -4.70
N VAL A 208 25.56 -8.80 -3.68
CA VAL A 208 25.11 -8.57 -2.29
C VAL A 208 25.47 -7.18 -1.78
N PRO A 209 26.70 -6.63 -1.98
CA PRO A 209 27.02 -5.27 -1.53
C PRO A 209 26.15 -4.18 -2.16
N GLN A 210 25.70 -4.37 -3.41
CA GLN A 210 24.82 -3.42 -4.10
C GLN A 210 23.37 -3.53 -3.59
N ILE A 211 22.93 -4.74 -3.25
CA ILE A 211 21.54 -5.04 -2.87
C ILE A 211 21.28 -4.78 -1.39
N LEU A 212 22.28 -5.01 -0.52
CA LEU A 212 22.11 -4.99 0.93
C LEU A 212 21.56 -3.67 1.47
N PRO A 213 22.03 -2.48 1.05
CA PRO A 213 21.46 -1.22 1.51
C PRO A 213 19.97 -1.08 1.14
N VAL A 214 19.63 -1.46 -0.08
CA VAL A 214 18.24 -1.40 -0.58
C VAL A 214 17.35 -2.41 0.15
N TYR A 215 17.84 -3.62 0.37
CA TYR A 215 17.14 -4.65 1.14
C TYR A 215 16.87 -4.21 2.58
N LEU A 216 17.84 -3.63 3.27
CA LEU A 216 17.66 -3.10 4.61
C LEU A 216 16.68 -1.94 4.64
N SER A 217 16.73 -1.05 3.64
CA SER A 217 15.78 0.05 3.49
C SER A 217 14.35 -0.47 3.31
N HIS A 218 14.13 -1.48 2.47
CA HIS A 218 12.82 -2.11 2.29
C HIS A 218 12.34 -2.83 3.56
N SER A 219 13.25 -3.48 4.28
CA SER A 219 12.93 -4.17 5.54
C SER A 219 12.46 -3.19 6.61
N LEU A 220 13.15 -2.06 6.76
CA LEU A 220 12.75 -0.99 7.69
C LEU A 220 11.41 -0.37 7.31
N TYR A 221 11.17 -0.14 6.03
CA TYR A 221 9.88 0.35 5.52
C TYR A 221 8.74 -0.63 5.83
N CYS A 222 8.95 -1.93 5.59
CA CYS A 222 7.96 -2.95 5.91
C CYS A 222 7.71 -3.05 7.42
N PHE A 223 8.74 -2.92 8.25
CA PHE A 223 8.58 -2.90 9.71
C PHE A 223 7.68 -1.75 10.16
N GLU A 224 7.92 -0.54 9.67
CA GLU A 224 7.09 0.64 9.94
C GLU A 224 5.63 0.41 9.54
N MET A 225 5.39 -0.12 8.33
CA MET A 225 4.05 -0.47 7.86
C MET A 225 3.38 -1.53 8.75
N ASN A 226 4.14 -2.53 9.18
CA ASN A 226 3.64 -3.65 9.98
C ASN A 226 3.21 -3.22 11.38
N VAL A 227 3.88 -2.25 11.99
CA VAL A 227 3.46 -1.69 13.29
C VAL A 227 2.08 -1.03 13.18
N ARG A 228 1.84 -0.29 12.11
CA ARG A 228 0.52 0.31 11.84
C ARG A 228 -0.54 -0.74 11.51
N ALA A 229 -0.20 -1.71 10.68
CA ALA A 229 -1.10 -2.78 10.29
C ALA A 229 -1.50 -3.66 11.47
N SER A 230 -0.60 -3.93 12.43
CA SER A 230 -0.85 -4.77 13.59
C SER A 230 -1.98 -4.23 14.49
N ALA A 231 -2.18 -2.90 14.53
CA ALA A 231 -3.31 -2.30 15.22
C ALA A 231 -4.66 -2.72 14.62
N ILE A 232 -4.72 -2.94 13.31
CA ILE A 232 -5.93 -3.37 12.61
C ILE A 232 -6.15 -4.88 12.77
N LEU A 233 -5.06 -5.67 12.82
CA LEU A 233 -5.14 -7.13 12.94
C LEU A 233 -5.82 -7.60 14.23
N GLY A 234 -5.83 -6.77 15.26
CA GLY A 234 -6.55 -7.05 16.50
C GLY A 234 -8.06 -7.17 16.34
N TYR A 235 -8.67 -6.60 15.31
CA TYR A 235 -10.09 -6.77 15.00
C TYR A 235 -10.46 -8.23 14.69
N VAL A 236 -9.53 -8.99 14.16
CA VAL A 236 -9.69 -10.45 13.90
C VAL A 236 -9.07 -11.30 15.01
N GLY A 237 -8.79 -10.70 16.17
CA GLY A 237 -8.23 -11.43 17.32
C GLY A 237 -6.76 -11.82 17.17
N ALA A 238 -6.02 -11.18 16.26
CA ALA A 238 -4.60 -11.46 16.01
C ALA A 238 -3.64 -10.83 17.04
N GLY A 239 -4.13 -10.43 18.21
CA GLY A 239 -3.30 -9.95 19.30
C GLY A 239 -2.98 -8.45 19.30
N GLY A 240 -2.15 -8.03 20.23
CA GLY A 240 -1.62 -6.67 20.31
C GLY A 240 -2.63 -5.58 20.69
N LEU A 241 -2.28 -4.32 20.39
CA LEU A 241 -3.11 -3.14 20.70
C LEU A 241 -4.49 -3.18 20.03
N GLY A 242 -4.63 -3.85 18.89
CA GLY A 242 -5.89 -3.89 18.16
C GLY A 242 -7.02 -4.57 18.94
N ILE A 243 -6.73 -5.56 19.79
CA ILE A 243 -7.74 -6.15 20.69
C ILE A 243 -8.21 -5.09 21.68
N THR A 244 -7.29 -4.35 22.29
CA THR A 244 -7.62 -3.29 23.25
C THR A 244 -8.42 -2.16 22.60
N ILE A 245 -8.10 -1.79 21.36
CA ILE A 245 -8.88 -0.82 20.56
C ILE A 245 -10.32 -1.32 20.42
N ASN A 246 -10.50 -2.57 19.96
CA ASN A 246 -11.82 -3.15 19.73
C ASN A 246 -12.65 -3.25 21.02
N GLU A 247 -12.02 -3.66 22.13
CA GLU A 247 -12.64 -3.66 23.45
C GLU A 247 -13.11 -2.27 23.87
N ARG A 248 -12.27 -1.23 23.76
CA ARG A 248 -12.64 0.15 24.15
C ARG A 248 -13.79 0.69 23.29
N ILE A 249 -13.79 0.40 22.01
CA ILE A 249 -14.91 0.74 21.11
C ILE A 249 -16.20 0.03 21.56
N GLY A 250 -16.13 -1.27 21.83
CA GLY A 250 -17.27 -2.06 22.29
C GLY A 250 -17.86 -1.55 23.61
N TRP A 251 -17.03 -1.12 24.53
CA TRP A 251 -17.43 -0.58 25.84
C TRP A 251 -17.77 0.91 25.79
N ARG A 252 -17.61 1.58 24.62
CA ARG A 252 -17.79 3.03 24.42
C ARG A 252 -16.93 3.89 25.38
N ASP A 253 -15.78 3.36 25.80
CA ASP A 253 -14.78 4.04 26.61
C ASP A 253 -13.85 4.83 25.69
N TYR A 254 -14.31 6.00 25.24
CA TYR A 254 -13.58 6.83 24.27
C TYR A 254 -12.37 7.53 24.87
N GLU A 255 -12.35 7.78 26.19
CA GLU A 255 -11.18 8.33 26.87
C GLU A 255 -10.06 7.29 26.98
N GLY A 256 -10.42 6.04 27.29
CA GLY A 256 -9.48 4.92 27.27
C GLY A 256 -8.98 4.63 25.84
N LEU A 257 -9.87 4.70 24.84
CA LEU A 257 -9.51 4.60 23.43
C LEU A 257 -8.52 5.71 23.03
N GLY A 258 -8.76 6.96 23.47
CA GLY A 258 -7.87 8.09 23.24
C GLY A 258 -6.45 7.82 23.76
N MET A 259 -6.32 7.18 24.93
CA MET A 259 -5.01 6.79 25.47
C MET A 259 -4.30 5.75 24.61
N VAL A 260 -5.03 4.73 24.13
CA VAL A 260 -4.47 3.70 23.24
C VAL A 260 -3.99 4.31 21.91
N LEU A 261 -4.82 5.17 21.30
CA LEU A 261 -4.47 5.83 20.05
C LEU A 261 -3.31 6.81 20.19
N LEU A 262 -3.26 7.58 21.28
CA LEU A 262 -2.14 8.48 21.58
C LEU A 262 -0.83 7.69 21.72
N THR A 263 -0.86 6.61 22.50
CA THR A 263 0.31 5.75 22.70
C THR A 263 0.79 5.13 21.39
N LEU A 264 -0.13 4.61 20.58
CA LEU A 264 0.18 4.07 19.26
C LEU A 264 0.79 5.15 18.36
N PHE A 265 0.20 6.35 18.33
CA PHE A 265 0.69 7.47 17.54
C PHE A 265 2.12 7.85 17.89
N VAL A 266 2.42 8.03 19.20
CA VAL A 266 3.77 8.36 19.68
C VAL A 266 4.79 7.30 19.25
N VAL A 267 4.45 6.03 19.40
CA VAL A 267 5.34 4.92 19.02
C VAL A 267 5.54 4.84 17.51
N VAL A 268 4.49 4.99 16.72
CA VAL A 268 4.59 4.99 15.25
C VAL A 268 5.48 6.14 14.79
N VAL A 269 5.29 7.34 15.31
CA VAL A 269 6.12 8.51 14.99
C VAL A 269 7.59 8.28 15.37
N ALA A 270 7.86 7.72 16.56
CA ALA A 270 9.22 7.40 16.98
C ALA A 270 9.89 6.36 16.05
N ILE A 271 9.15 5.34 15.65
CA ILE A 271 9.63 4.31 14.70
C ILE A 271 9.88 4.93 13.33
N GLU A 272 8.97 5.78 12.84
CA GLU A 272 9.10 6.46 11.54
C GLU A 272 10.37 7.31 11.49
N PHE A 273 10.59 8.19 12.47
CA PHE A 273 11.81 9.01 12.55
C PHE A 273 13.08 8.14 12.63
N THR A 274 13.05 7.07 13.43
CA THR A 274 14.20 6.18 13.57
C THR A 274 14.49 5.44 12.27
N SER A 275 13.44 4.94 11.63
CA SER A 275 13.50 4.24 10.34
C SER A 275 14.02 5.15 9.22
N GLU A 276 13.53 6.39 9.16
CA GLU A 276 13.97 7.39 8.17
C GLU A 276 15.44 7.76 8.36
N TYR A 277 15.87 8.00 9.61
CA TYR A 277 17.27 8.27 9.94
C TYR A 277 18.19 7.10 9.54
N LEU A 278 17.79 5.86 9.81
CA LEU A 278 18.57 4.68 9.43
C LEU A 278 18.63 4.50 7.90
N ARG A 279 17.51 4.69 7.22
CA ARG A 279 17.45 4.61 5.74
C ARG A 279 18.34 5.69 5.08
N GLY A 280 18.35 6.90 5.64
CA GLY A 280 19.24 7.97 5.13
C GLY A 280 20.74 7.69 5.30
N LYS A 281 21.11 6.74 6.16
CA LYS A 281 22.51 6.28 6.28
C LYS A 281 22.85 5.10 5.36
N LEU A 282 21.85 4.43 4.81
CA LEU A 282 22.02 3.28 3.92
C LEU A 282 22.07 3.68 2.44
N SER A 283 21.53 4.85 2.10
CA SER A 283 21.60 5.47 0.77
C SER A 283 22.80 6.40 0.70
#